data_fd0a6fa432073f9d3579af6a198e3b5a
#
_entry.id   fd0a6fa432073f9d3579af6a198e3b5a
#
_cell.length_a   1.000
_cell.length_b   1.000
_cell.length_c   1.000
_cell.angle_alpha   90.00
_cell.angle_beta   90.00
_cell.angle_gamma   90.00
#
_symmetry.space_group_name_H-M   'P 1'
#
loop_
_entity.id
_entity.type
_entity.pdbx_description
1 polymer ?
#
loop_
_entity_poly.entity_id
_entity_poly.type
_entity_poly.pdbx_seq_one_letter_code
_entity_poly.pdbx_strand_id
1 'polypeptide(L)'
;MIKKAYTDVDVVTMARRRIKNLFSNGLPISLSISGGKDSICLNDLVFKMCQTGEIDKSLLTVDFVDEEAIYPCVEKCVLNMRRQWLSIGVPFNWWCIECRHFNCFNALTEDESFICWDRFKRDVWVREMPWFAITNHPQFKPRKDTYQSFMTRINKGKLVMIGVRVAESIQRMENVAKTKEVYQNTYPIYDWQDSDVWKYIADNALEYPIAYEHMYRTGASMGQMRISQFFSVDTAKSLVKMCEFYPDLFNRICKREPNAYMAMLYFDTELYRRKKRDKKDDTDYKAKVFELFNQPERFTTQTQRKNFRDYKRFVMLHSQRIDNKSYKTIYQALIGGDPKHRTYRSLFTQVFGGKK
;
A
#
# COMPACT_ATOMS: atom_id res chain seq x y z
N MET A 1 18.23 -12.48 -15.25
CA MET A 1 18.84 -11.68 -14.13
C MET A 1 19.16 -10.31 -14.70
N ILE A 2 18.53 -9.25 -14.18
CA ILE A 2 18.86 -7.87 -14.56
C ILE A 2 20.23 -7.59 -13.95
N LYS A 3 21.23 -7.29 -14.75
CA LYS A 3 22.54 -6.86 -14.26
C LYS A 3 22.36 -5.52 -13.52
N LYS A 4 22.66 -5.50 -12.22
CA LYS A 4 22.73 -4.24 -11.46
C LYS A 4 23.90 -3.43 -11.98
N ALA A 5 23.64 -2.17 -12.33
CA ALA A 5 24.70 -1.21 -12.58
C ALA A 5 25.06 -0.56 -11.24
N TYR A 6 26.32 -0.61 -10.87
CA TYR A 6 26.85 0.14 -9.72
C TYR A 6 27.39 1.47 -10.22
N THR A 7 27.10 2.53 -9.46
CA THR A 7 27.61 3.87 -9.72
C THR A 7 28.62 4.26 -8.66
N ASP A 8 29.52 5.18 -8.97
CA ASP A 8 30.54 5.69 -8.03
C ASP A 8 29.95 6.59 -6.93
N VAL A 9 28.66 6.88 -7.00
CA VAL A 9 27.95 7.74 -6.03
C VAL A 9 27.01 6.86 -5.21
N ASP A 10 27.13 6.96 -3.88
CA ASP A 10 26.25 6.23 -2.97
C ASP A 10 24.81 6.73 -2.99
N VAL A 11 23.89 5.87 -2.61
CA VAL A 11 22.44 6.13 -2.67
C VAL A 11 21.99 7.26 -1.74
N VAL A 12 22.69 7.48 -0.62
CA VAL A 12 22.38 8.58 0.33
C VAL A 12 22.70 9.92 -0.28
N THR A 13 23.89 10.04 -0.88
CA THR A 13 24.31 11.26 -1.61
C THR A 13 23.35 11.58 -2.74
N MET A 14 22.91 10.57 -3.50
CA MET A 14 21.93 10.77 -4.57
C MET A 14 20.57 11.19 -4.05
N ALA A 15 20.09 10.59 -2.96
CA ALA A 15 18.84 10.98 -2.32
C ALA A 15 18.88 12.44 -1.83
N ARG A 16 19.98 12.86 -1.17
CA ARG A 16 20.18 14.26 -0.73
C ARG A 16 20.16 15.24 -1.89
N ARG A 17 20.83 14.91 -3.01
CA ARG A 17 20.82 15.75 -4.23
C ARG A 17 19.39 15.91 -4.77
N ARG A 18 18.63 14.82 -4.85
CA ARG A 18 17.21 14.85 -5.30
C ARG A 18 16.36 15.72 -4.38
N ILE A 19 16.49 15.55 -3.06
CA ILE A 19 15.78 16.36 -2.07
C ILE A 19 16.13 17.85 -2.27
N LYS A 20 17.41 18.22 -2.35
CA LYS A 20 17.82 19.61 -2.61
C LYS A 20 17.18 20.18 -3.88
N ASN A 21 17.18 19.41 -4.97
CA ASN A 21 16.55 19.82 -6.22
C ASN A 21 15.03 20.04 -6.09
N LEU A 22 14.34 19.28 -5.25
CA LEU A 22 12.92 19.51 -4.99
C LEU A 22 12.68 20.83 -4.27
N PHE A 23 13.50 21.16 -3.27
CA PHE A 23 13.39 22.42 -2.53
C PHE A 23 13.82 23.64 -3.34
N SER A 24 14.75 23.50 -4.28
CA SER A 24 15.18 24.61 -5.13
C SER A 24 14.08 25.17 -6.05
N ASN A 25 12.99 24.43 -6.24
CA ASN A 25 11.82 24.90 -7.01
C ASN A 25 10.97 25.92 -6.25
N GLY A 26 11.20 26.14 -4.94
CA GLY A 26 10.44 27.07 -4.11
C GLY A 26 8.96 26.72 -3.92
N LEU A 27 8.55 25.50 -4.33
CA LEU A 27 7.18 25.02 -4.15
C LEU A 27 6.97 24.45 -2.75
N PRO A 28 5.77 24.57 -2.18
CA PRO A 28 5.43 23.87 -0.94
C PRO A 28 5.60 22.35 -1.10
N ILE A 29 6.11 21.71 -0.06
CA ILE A 29 6.41 20.27 -0.04
C ILE A 29 5.67 19.58 1.09
N SER A 30 5.03 18.45 0.78
CA SER A 30 4.47 17.54 1.77
C SER A 30 5.37 16.29 1.87
N LEU A 31 5.87 15.97 3.05
CA LEU A 31 6.55 14.71 3.34
C LEU A 31 5.51 13.72 3.86
N SER A 32 5.20 12.72 3.06
CA SER A 32 4.28 11.65 3.46
C SER A 32 5.03 10.53 4.18
N ILE A 33 4.66 10.29 5.43
CA ILE A 33 5.25 9.21 6.24
C ILE A 33 4.22 8.13 6.55
N SER A 34 4.67 6.89 6.69
CA SER A 34 3.84 5.72 7.02
C SER A 34 4.28 5.00 8.29
N GLY A 35 5.41 5.42 8.89
CA GLY A 35 6.05 4.71 10.00
C GLY A 35 6.73 3.39 9.59
N GLY A 36 6.75 3.04 8.31
CA GLY A 36 7.53 1.92 7.78
C GLY A 36 8.99 2.29 7.54
N LYS A 37 9.88 1.29 7.46
CA LYS A 37 11.35 1.44 7.36
C LYS A 37 11.80 2.43 6.29
N ASP A 38 11.17 2.39 5.12
CA ASP A 38 11.55 3.25 3.99
C ASP A 38 11.18 4.72 4.25
N SER A 39 9.99 4.95 4.82
CA SER A 39 9.57 6.30 5.21
C SER A 39 10.37 6.85 6.40
N ILE A 40 10.87 5.99 7.29
CA ILE A 40 11.77 6.37 8.39
C ILE A 40 13.11 6.90 7.83
N CYS A 41 13.70 6.20 6.87
CA CYS A 41 14.94 6.66 6.23
C CYS A 41 14.75 8.01 5.52
N LEU A 42 13.68 8.15 4.74
CA LEU A 42 13.38 9.43 4.07
C LEU A 42 13.11 10.54 5.08
N ASN A 43 12.36 10.25 6.13
CA ASN A 43 12.08 11.19 7.22
C ASN A 43 13.38 11.71 7.87
N ASP A 44 14.29 10.81 8.23
CA ASP A 44 15.56 11.17 8.86
C ASP A 44 16.46 12.01 7.93
N LEU A 45 16.56 11.64 6.64
CA LEU A 45 17.28 12.42 5.65
C LEU A 45 16.78 13.86 5.57
N VAL A 46 15.47 14.03 5.39
CA VAL A 46 14.84 15.35 5.26
C VAL A 46 14.99 16.13 6.58
N PHE A 47 14.80 15.49 7.72
CA PHE A 47 14.93 16.10 9.02
C PHE A 47 16.36 16.64 9.25
N LYS A 48 17.39 15.84 9.01
CA LYS A 48 18.79 16.25 9.12
C LYS A 48 19.13 17.40 8.20
N MET A 49 18.62 17.38 6.95
CA MET A 49 18.83 18.45 5.99
C MET A 49 18.16 19.76 6.40
N CYS A 50 17.00 19.70 7.08
CA CYS A 50 16.37 20.87 7.71
C CYS A 50 17.20 21.41 8.86
N GLN A 51 17.72 20.51 9.73
CA GLN A 51 18.54 20.91 10.89
C GLN A 51 19.86 21.58 10.48
N THR A 52 20.49 21.13 9.40
CA THR A 52 21.74 21.69 8.86
C THR A 52 21.54 22.93 7.99
N GLY A 53 20.29 23.32 7.75
CA GLY A 53 19.98 24.45 6.87
C GLY A 53 20.24 24.19 5.39
N GLU A 54 20.40 22.92 4.96
CA GLU A 54 20.59 22.56 3.56
C GLU A 54 19.34 22.74 2.71
N ILE A 55 18.17 22.72 3.35
CA ILE A 55 16.87 22.92 2.72
C ILE A 55 16.00 23.84 3.59
N ASP A 56 15.12 24.57 2.93
CA ASP A 56 14.23 25.52 3.61
C ASP A 56 13.03 24.81 4.23
N LYS A 57 13.06 24.61 5.54
CA LYS A 57 11.97 23.98 6.30
C LYS A 57 10.65 24.74 6.24
N SER A 58 10.64 26.03 5.88
CA SER A 58 9.39 26.83 5.79
C SER A 58 8.47 26.35 4.66
N LEU A 59 9.04 25.66 3.66
CA LEU A 59 8.29 25.04 2.57
C LEU A 59 7.69 23.67 2.93
N LEU A 60 8.05 23.10 4.09
CA LEU A 60 7.76 21.71 4.43
C LEU A 60 6.57 21.56 5.35
N THR A 61 5.72 20.58 5.05
CA THR A 61 4.69 20.03 5.93
C THR A 61 4.86 18.52 5.98
N VAL A 62 4.67 17.91 7.13
CA VAL A 62 4.72 16.45 7.27
C VAL A 62 3.30 15.91 7.46
N ASP A 63 2.95 14.88 6.71
CA ASP A 63 1.62 14.29 6.71
C ASP A 63 1.69 12.79 7.05
N PHE A 64 0.94 12.38 8.06
CA PHE A 64 0.70 10.98 8.41
C PHE A 64 -0.79 10.67 8.37
N VAL A 65 -1.17 9.69 7.55
CA VAL A 65 -2.55 9.19 7.52
C VAL A 65 -2.63 7.94 8.39
N ASP A 66 -3.41 8.07 9.45
CA ASP A 66 -3.63 7.03 10.43
C ASP A 66 -4.80 6.16 10.04
N GLU A 67 -4.51 4.88 9.74
CA GLU A 67 -5.48 3.92 9.22
C GLU A 67 -6.24 3.16 10.33
N GLU A 68 -6.29 3.67 11.57
CA GLU A 68 -6.92 3.07 12.76
C GLU A 68 -6.21 1.79 13.22
N ALA A 69 -6.11 0.78 12.36
CA ALA A 69 -5.48 -0.49 12.67
C ALA A 69 -3.99 -0.46 12.29
N ILE A 70 -3.13 -0.06 13.20
CA ILE A 70 -1.67 -0.06 13.07
C ILE A 70 -1.02 -0.74 14.27
N TYR A 71 0.21 -1.24 14.11
CA TYR A 71 0.96 -1.78 15.25
C TYR A 71 1.29 -0.68 16.28
N PRO A 72 1.20 -0.97 17.59
CA PRO A 72 1.55 0.02 18.63
C PRO A 72 2.96 0.58 18.48
N CYS A 73 3.92 -0.24 18.03
CA CYS A 73 5.28 0.21 17.79
C CYS A 73 5.40 1.17 16.59
N VAL A 74 4.52 1.07 15.60
CA VAL A 74 4.45 2.06 14.50
C VAL A 74 3.94 3.39 15.01
N GLU A 75 2.85 3.38 15.78
CA GLU A 75 2.32 4.59 16.41
C GLU A 75 3.39 5.29 17.24
N LYS A 76 4.12 4.53 18.09
CA LYS A 76 5.21 5.07 18.89
C LYS A 76 6.29 5.75 18.05
N CYS A 77 6.77 5.10 16.97
CA CYS A 77 7.76 5.67 16.06
C CYS A 77 7.24 6.98 15.42
N VAL A 78 6.01 6.99 14.94
CA VAL A 78 5.43 8.19 14.32
C VAL A 78 5.22 9.33 15.34
N LEU A 79 4.83 9.01 16.57
CA LEU A 79 4.76 10.00 17.67
C LEU A 79 6.12 10.64 17.96
N ASN A 80 7.20 9.87 17.92
CA ASN A 80 8.56 10.39 18.09
C ASN A 80 8.97 11.30 16.92
N MET A 81 8.68 10.91 15.69
CA MET A 81 8.89 11.77 14.51
C MET A 81 8.09 13.08 14.62
N ARG A 82 6.83 13.01 15.04
CA ARG A 82 6.00 14.19 15.26
C ARG A 82 6.64 15.16 16.26
N ARG A 83 7.14 14.64 17.40
CA ARG A 83 7.83 15.50 18.41
C ARG A 83 9.07 16.17 17.82
N GLN A 84 9.87 15.44 17.04
CA GLN A 84 11.06 15.98 16.36
C GLN A 84 10.69 17.11 15.39
N TRP A 85 9.70 16.91 14.52
CA TRP A 85 9.28 17.93 13.56
C TRP A 85 8.73 19.18 14.23
N LEU A 86 7.89 19.01 15.24
CA LEU A 86 7.34 20.14 16.01
C LEU A 86 8.43 20.91 16.77
N SER A 87 9.49 20.25 17.24
CA SER A 87 10.59 20.90 17.96
C SER A 87 11.39 21.87 17.10
N ILE A 88 11.39 21.69 15.78
CA ILE A 88 12.03 22.60 14.82
C ILE A 88 11.04 23.51 14.10
N GLY A 89 9.77 23.53 14.52
CA GLY A 89 8.71 24.39 14.00
C GLY A 89 8.13 23.97 12.65
N VAL A 90 8.29 22.72 12.24
CA VAL A 90 7.66 22.17 11.01
C VAL A 90 6.29 21.60 11.35
N PRO A 91 5.22 21.98 10.64
CA PRO A 91 3.89 21.44 10.85
C PRO A 91 3.82 19.94 10.59
N PHE A 92 3.17 19.23 11.52
CA PHE A 92 2.94 17.80 11.42
C PHE A 92 1.44 17.51 11.50
N ASN A 93 0.84 17.05 10.40
CA ASN A 93 -0.56 16.71 10.30
C ASN A 93 -0.75 15.20 10.54
N TRP A 94 -1.50 14.87 11.60
CA TRP A 94 -1.89 13.50 11.90
C TRP A 94 -3.36 13.34 11.55
N TRP A 95 -3.65 12.64 10.44
CA TRP A 95 -4.98 12.51 9.89
C TRP A 95 -5.67 11.24 10.38
N CYS A 96 -6.71 11.39 11.21
CA CYS A 96 -7.64 10.32 11.58
C CYS A 96 -9.00 10.60 10.94
N ILE A 97 -9.15 10.23 9.68
CA ILE A 97 -10.31 10.57 8.86
C ILE A 97 -11.06 9.31 8.40
N GLU A 98 -12.36 9.42 8.18
CA GLU A 98 -13.22 8.32 7.74
C GLU A 98 -12.94 7.89 6.28
N CYS A 99 -11.70 7.48 6.02
CA CYS A 99 -11.28 6.97 4.72
C CYS A 99 -11.84 5.59 4.44
N ARG A 100 -12.17 5.36 3.17
CA ARG A 100 -12.56 4.05 2.67
C ARG A 100 -11.34 3.26 2.20
N HIS A 101 -11.17 2.05 2.72
CA HIS A 101 -10.17 1.07 2.30
C HIS A 101 -10.84 -0.20 1.77
N PHE A 102 -10.11 -0.94 0.93
CA PHE A 102 -10.49 -2.30 0.61
C PHE A 102 -10.24 -3.21 1.82
N ASN A 103 -11.22 -4.08 2.11
CA ASN A 103 -11.14 -5.07 3.17
C ASN A 103 -11.16 -6.48 2.57
N CYS A 104 -10.01 -7.16 2.60
CA CYS A 104 -9.90 -8.51 2.04
C CYS A 104 -10.69 -9.57 2.81
N PHE A 105 -11.02 -9.31 4.09
CA PHE A 105 -11.83 -10.22 4.89
C PHE A 105 -13.31 -10.24 4.45
N ASN A 106 -13.74 -9.18 3.78
CA ASN A 106 -15.10 -9.01 3.28
C ASN A 106 -15.22 -9.21 1.76
N ALA A 107 -14.22 -9.80 1.11
CA ALA A 107 -14.19 -9.98 -0.34
C ALA A 107 -15.36 -10.85 -0.89
N LEU A 108 -16.03 -11.61 -0.03
CA LEU A 108 -17.18 -12.45 -0.36
C LEU A 108 -18.50 -11.87 0.15
N THR A 109 -18.48 -10.70 0.76
CA THR A 109 -19.68 -10.02 1.29
C THR A 109 -20.08 -8.85 0.39
N GLU A 110 -21.26 -8.28 0.65
CA GLU A 110 -21.74 -7.12 -0.10
C GLU A 110 -20.93 -5.85 0.16
N ASP A 111 -20.32 -5.73 1.35
CA ASP A 111 -19.49 -4.59 1.74
C ASP A 111 -18.01 -5.00 1.83
N GLU A 112 -17.29 -4.78 0.75
CA GLU A 112 -15.84 -5.03 0.65
C GLU A 112 -15.00 -3.87 1.22
N SER A 113 -15.59 -2.92 1.93
CA SER A 113 -14.89 -1.76 2.42
C SER A 113 -14.71 -1.77 3.94
N PHE A 114 -13.55 -1.26 4.36
CA PHE A 114 -13.27 -0.85 5.71
C PHE A 114 -13.27 0.68 5.76
N ILE A 115 -14.04 1.26 6.67
CA ILE A 115 -14.00 2.70 6.92
C ILE A 115 -13.15 2.93 8.16
N CYS A 116 -11.96 3.54 7.97
CA CYS A 116 -11.11 3.94 9.08
C CYS A 116 -11.84 4.95 9.96
N TRP A 117 -11.67 4.84 11.26
CA TRP A 117 -12.23 5.78 12.22
C TRP A 117 -13.73 6.01 12.06
N ASP A 118 -14.46 4.94 11.68
CA ASP A 118 -15.90 4.98 11.46
C ASP A 118 -16.63 5.46 12.72
N ARG A 119 -17.24 6.63 12.67
CA ARG A 119 -17.95 7.24 13.82
C ARG A 119 -19.08 6.36 14.35
N PHE A 120 -19.67 5.52 13.49
CA PHE A 120 -20.74 4.60 13.87
C PHE A 120 -20.25 3.32 14.54
N LYS A 121 -18.93 3.09 14.57
CA LYS A 121 -18.27 1.94 15.19
C LYS A 121 -17.24 2.37 16.25
N ARG A 122 -17.43 3.54 16.86
CA ARG A 122 -16.47 4.14 17.78
C ARG A 122 -16.15 3.27 19.00
N ASP A 123 -17.13 2.54 19.50
CA ASP A 123 -17.02 1.61 20.65
C ASP A 123 -16.16 0.38 20.36
N VAL A 124 -15.90 0.09 19.10
CA VAL A 124 -15.06 -1.03 18.64
C VAL A 124 -13.85 -0.61 17.82
N TRP A 125 -13.48 0.67 17.84
CA TRP A 125 -12.23 1.08 17.19
C TRP A 125 -11.05 0.25 17.69
N VAL A 126 -10.12 -0.06 16.80
CA VAL A 126 -8.97 -0.91 17.13
C VAL A 126 -8.09 -0.27 18.20
N ARG A 127 -8.05 1.05 18.26
CA ARG A 127 -7.34 1.83 19.29
C ARG A 127 -7.99 3.19 19.53
N GLU A 128 -7.55 3.87 20.56
CA GLU A 128 -7.98 5.23 20.83
C GLU A 128 -7.39 6.22 19.81
N MET A 129 -8.21 7.19 19.43
CA MET A 129 -7.78 8.27 18.54
C MET A 129 -6.94 9.28 19.34
N PRO A 130 -5.76 9.69 18.84
CA PRO A 130 -4.98 10.73 19.47
C PRO A 130 -5.77 12.05 19.58
N TRP A 131 -5.74 12.70 20.73
CA TRP A 131 -6.51 13.91 20.99
C TRP A 131 -6.17 15.08 20.06
N PHE A 132 -4.96 15.10 19.49
CA PHE A 132 -4.46 16.12 18.57
C PHE A 132 -4.71 15.77 17.09
N ALA A 133 -5.38 14.65 16.81
CA ALA A 133 -5.61 14.21 15.44
C ALA A 133 -6.54 15.15 14.67
N ILE A 134 -6.26 15.32 13.40
CA ILE A 134 -7.13 16.05 12.48
C ILE A 134 -8.18 15.09 11.95
N THR A 135 -9.44 15.33 12.28
CA THR A 135 -10.55 14.42 11.97
C THR A 135 -11.41 14.90 10.81
N ASN A 136 -11.22 16.14 10.36
CA ASN A 136 -12.03 16.73 9.30
C ASN A 136 -11.22 17.71 8.46
N HIS A 137 -11.65 17.92 7.21
CA HIS A 137 -11.12 18.92 6.31
C HIS A 137 -12.21 19.34 5.31
N PRO A 138 -12.32 20.61 4.90
CA PRO A 138 -13.39 21.09 3.98
C PRO A 138 -13.46 20.34 2.65
N GLN A 139 -12.34 19.84 2.15
CA GLN A 139 -12.26 19.06 0.91
C GLN A 139 -12.42 17.55 1.12
N PHE A 140 -12.56 17.06 2.35
CA PHE A 140 -12.72 15.65 2.64
C PHE A 140 -14.18 15.21 2.46
N LYS A 141 -14.37 14.05 1.81
CA LYS A 141 -15.68 13.42 1.62
C LYS A 141 -15.75 12.15 2.46
N PRO A 142 -16.29 12.23 3.70
CA PRO A 142 -16.32 11.08 4.62
C PRO A 142 -16.92 9.84 3.97
N ARG A 143 -16.36 8.67 4.24
CA ARG A 143 -16.79 7.34 3.77
C ARG A 143 -16.75 7.13 2.24
N LYS A 144 -16.47 8.17 1.46
CA LYS A 144 -16.37 8.12 -0.02
C LYS A 144 -14.91 8.18 -0.49
N ASP A 145 -14.14 9.06 0.15
CA ASP A 145 -12.72 9.22 -0.22
C ASP A 145 -11.88 8.03 0.26
N THR A 146 -10.94 7.66 -0.58
CA THR A 146 -9.74 6.95 -0.13
C THR A 146 -8.72 7.97 0.37
N TYR A 147 -7.73 7.53 1.18
CA TYR A 147 -6.68 8.45 1.60
C TYR A 147 -5.92 9.03 0.39
N GLN A 148 -5.71 8.24 -0.69
CA GLN A 148 -5.05 8.70 -1.90
C GLN A 148 -5.85 9.83 -2.57
N SER A 149 -7.16 9.66 -2.73
CA SER A 149 -8.00 10.66 -3.39
C SER A 149 -8.05 11.96 -2.60
N PHE A 150 -8.09 11.88 -1.27
CA PHE A 150 -8.05 13.02 -0.38
C PHE A 150 -6.69 13.73 -0.40
N MET A 151 -5.59 12.98 -0.16
CA MET A 151 -4.24 13.53 -0.15
C MET A 151 -3.84 14.16 -1.49
N THR A 152 -4.25 13.57 -2.61
CA THR A 152 -4.05 14.16 -3.94
C THR A 152 -4.73 15.53 -4.05
N ARG A 153 -5.91 15.67 -3.47
CA ARG A 153 -6.71 16.89 -3.55
C ARG A 153 -6.14 18.02 -2.70
N ILE A 154 -5.79 17.74 -1.43
CA ILE A 154 -5.25 18.76 -0.51
C ILE A 154 -3.79 19.15 -0.81
N ASN A 155 -3.09 18.29 -1.53
CA ASN A 155 -1.72 18.56 -1.96
C ASN A 155 -1.63 19.11 -3.38
N LYS A 156 -2.75 19.50 -4.01
CA LYS A 156 -2.71 20.12 -5.33
C LYS A 156 -1.83 21.38 -5.30
N GLY A 157 -0.84 21.45 -6.20
CA GLY A 157 0.15 22.54 -6.26
C GLY A 157 1.35 22.38 -5.31
N LYS A 158 1.44 21.27 -4.58
CA LYS A 158 2.61 20.93 -3.77
C LYS A 158 3.38 19.77 -4.39
N LEU A 159 4.65 19.62 -4.05
CA LEU A 159 5.39 18.39 -4.28
C LEU A 159 5.19 17.45 -3.08
N VAL A 160 4.96 16.16 -3.35
CA VAL A 160 4.76 15.17 -2.28
C VAL A 160 5.92 14.19 -2.29
N MET A 161 6.73 14.17 -1.24
CA MET A 161 7.80 13.20 -1.07
C MET A 161 7.29 11.93 -0.40
N ILE A 162 7.55 10.79 -1.01
CA ILE A 162 7.11 9.47 -0.54
C ILE A 162 8.29 8.51 -0.53
N GLY A 163 8.44 7.75 0.56
CA GLY A 163 9.45 6.71 0.72
C GLY A 163 9.13 5.43 -0.06
N VAL A 164 9.03 5.52 -1.39
CA VAL A 164 8.76 4.38 -2.28
C VAL A 164 10.04 3.98 -3.00
N ARG A 165 10.29 2.67 -3.08
CA ARG A 165 11.43 2.07 -3.79
C ARG A 165 10.98 1.25 -5.00
N VAL A 166 11.74 1.35 -6.09
CA VAL A 166 11.47 0.61 -7.33
C VAL A 166 11.62 -0.90 -7.13
N ALA A 167 12.58 -1.31 -6.29
CA ALA A 167 12.86 -2.71 -6.01
C ALA A 167 11.68 -3.52 -5.46
N GLU A 168 10.64 -2.85 -4.97
CA GLU A 168 9.51 -3.53 -4.33
C GLU A 168 8.46 -4.09 -5.31
N SER A 169 8.29 -3.50 -6.48
CA SER A 169 7.40 -4.03 -7.52
C SER A 169 7.57 -3.34 -8.87
N ILE A 170 7.26 -4.08 -9.95
CA ILE A 170 7.22 -3.55 -11.32
C ILE A 170 6.27 -2.35 -11.43
N GLN A 171 5.12 -2.40 -10.74
CA GLN A 171 4.16 -1.29 -10.72
C GLN A 171 4.77 0.00 -10.12
N ARG A 172 5.64 -0.13 -9.11
CA ARG A 172 6.34 1.03 -8.53
C ARG A 172 7.39 1.57 -9.50
N MET A 173 8.10 0.69 -10.20
CA MET A 173 9.02 1.09 -11.26
C MET A 173 8.31 1.88 -12.37
N GLU A 174 7.16 1.40 -12.83
CA GLU A 174 6.34 2.11 -13.82
C GLU A 174 5.86 3.47 -13.30
N ASN A 175 5.45 3.56 -12.04
CA ASN A 175 5.02 4.82 -11.45
C ASN A 175 6.16 5.82 -11.37
N VAL A 176 7.36 5.40 -10.96
CA VAL A 176 8.55 6.26 -10.93
C VAL A 176 8.95 6.70 -12.35
N ALA A 177 8.91 5.78 -13.31
CA ALA A 177 9.26 6.08 -14.71
C ALA A 177 8.29 7.07 -15.39
N LYS A 178 7.01 7.05 -14.99
CA LYS A 178 5.98 7.95 -15.51
C LYS A 178 6.00 9.34 -14.91
N THR A 179 6.80 9.57 -13.86
CA THR A 179 6.86 10.85 -13.12
C THR A 179 7.67 11.93 -13.87
N LYS A 180 7.76 11.90 -15.21
CA LYS A 180 8.59 12.85 -15.98
C LYS A 180 8.02 14.25 -16.10
N GLU A 181 6.75 14.50 -15.78
CA GLU A 181 6.11 15.80 -15.97
C GLU A 181 5.25 16.19 -14.78
N VAL A 182 5.61 17.28 -14.12
CA VAL A 182 4.79 18.08 -13.17
C VAL A 182 3.92 17.24 -12.22
N TYR A 183 4.47 16.17 -11.63
CA TYR A 183 3.69 15.34 -10.77
C TYR A 183 3.96 15.64 -9.31
N GLN A 184 2.87 15.69 -8.62
CA GLN A 184 2.74 15.87 -7.21
C GLN A 184 3.64 14.91 -6.42
N ASN A 185 3.73 13.63 -6.83
CA ASN A 185 4.49 12.60 -6.12
C ASN A 185 5.95 12.51 -6.59
N THR A 186 6.87 12.54 -5.64
CA THR A 186 8.32 12.41 -5.84
C THR A 186 8.87 11.30 -4.95
N TYR A 187 9.92 10.63 -5.41
CA TYR A 187 10.45 9.43 -4.77
C TYR A 187 11.97 9.52 -4.57
N PRO A 188 12.45 10.30 -3.59
CA PRO A 188 13.90 10.57 -3.45
C PRO A 188 14.77 9.34 -3.26
N ILE A 189 14.24 8.27 -2.64
CA ILE A 189 14.94 7.02 -2.35
C ILE A 189 14.54 5.86 -3.27
N TYR A 190 14.04 6.16 -4.49
CA TYR A 190 13.48 5.15 -5.39
C TYR A 190 14.46 4.03 -5.77
N ASP A 191 15.76 4.31 -5.80
CA ASP A 191 16.85 3.42 -6.20
C ASP A 191 17.43 2.58 -5.04
N TRP A 192 17.00 2.81 -3.80
CA TRP A 192 17.47 2.08 -2.64
C TRP A 192 17.02 0.60 -2.66
N GLN A 193 17.91 -0.30 -2.21
CA GLN A 193 17.63 -1.70 -1.97
C GLN A 193 17.24 -1.92 -0.49
N ASP A 194 16.73 -3.11 -0.14
CA ASP A 194 16.47 -3.46 1.26
C ASP A 194 17.74 -3.37 2.12
N SER A 195 18.89 -3.76 1.56
CA SER A 195 20.20 -3.64 2.21
C SER A 195 20.57 -2.19 2.55
N ASP A 196 20.27 -1.25 1.64
CA ASP A 196 20.60 0.16 1.83
C ASP A 196 19.74 0.77 2.94
N VAL A 197 18.46 0.41 2.97
CA VAL A 197 17.52 0.85 4.01
C VAL A 197 17.99 0.36 5.39
N TRP A 198 18.27 -0.93 5.53
CA TRP A 198 18.69 -1.48 6.82
C TRP A 198 20.07 -0.99 7.24
N LYS A 199 21.00 -0.85 6.28
CA LYS A 199 22.30 -0.23 6.55
C LYS A 199 22.13 1.21 7.04
N TYR A 200 21.30 2.02 6.37
CA TYR A 200 21.06 3.39 6.78
C TYR A 200 20.45 3.49 8.20
N ILE A 201 19.48 2.62 8.51
CA ILE A 201 18.90 2.53 9.85
C ILE A 201 19.97 2.20 10.91
N ALA A 202 20.82 1.22 10.62
CA ALA A 202 21.88 0.80 11.53
C ALA A 202 22.96 1.88 11.70
N ASP A 203 23.47 2.44 10.60
CA ASP A 203 24.55 3.46 10.63
C ASP A 203 24.12 4.74 11.36
N ASN A 204 22.81 5.05 11.32
CA ASN A 204 22.26 6.24 11.96
C ASN A 204 21.55 5.95 13.30
N ALA A 205 21.60 4.70 13.79
CA ALA A 205 20.94 4.25 15.02
C ALA A 205 19.45 4.70 15.09
N LEU A 206 18.72 4.56 13.99
CA LEU A 206 17.35 5.01 13.90
C LEU A 206 16.40 4.06 14.64
N GLU A 207 15.45 4.62 15.39
CA GLU A 207 14.35 3.84 15.94
C GLU A 207 13.43 3.36 14.79
N TYR A 208 13.10 2.07 14.81
CA TYR A 208 12.17 1.45 13.87
C TYR A 208 11.18 0.54 14.60
N PRO A 209 10.00 0.25 14.01
CA PRO A 209 9.03 -0.62 14.64
C PRO A 209 9.56 -2.04 14.86
N ILE A 210 9.57 -2.51 16.11
CA ILE A 210 9.97 -3.87 16.47
C ILE A 210 9.15 -4.96 15.76
N ALA A 211 8.01 -4.60 15.18
CA ALA A 211 7.22 -5.49 14.34
C ALA A 211 8.03 -6.14 13.20
N TYR A 212 9.08 -5.47 12.69
CA TYR A 212 9.97 -6.05 11.68
C TYR A 212 10.76 -7.24 12.24
N GLU A 213 11.23 -7.18 13.49
CA GLU A 213 11.90 -8.30 14.13
C GLU A 213 10.94 -9.47 14.38
N HIS A 214 9.72 -9.17 14.81
CA HIS A 214 8.69 -10.18 14.98
C HIS A 214 8.33 -10.85 13.64
N MET A 215 8.22 -10.09 12.56
CA MET A 215 8.03 -10.66 11.22
C MET A 215 9.20 -11.59 10.83
N TYR A 216 10.44 -11.20 11.11
CA TYR A 216 11.60 -12.03 10.87
C TYR A 216 11.53 -13.34 11.67
N ARG A 217 11.21 -13.27 12.97
CA ARG A 217 11.04 -14.45 13.83
C ARG A 217 9.94 -15.40 13.37
N THR A 218 8.89 -14.89 12.70
CA THR A 218 7.84 -15.72 12.07
C THR A 218 8.25 -16.30 10.71
N GLY A 219 9.50 -16.13 10.29
CA GLY A 219 10.04 -16.67 9.04
C GLY A 219 9.74 -15.83 7.80
N ALA A 220 9.40 -14.54 7.96
CA ALA A 220 9.27 -13.64 6.83
C ALA A 220 10.64 -13.32 6.22
N SER A 221 10.74 -13.40 4.89
CA SER A 221 11.95 -12.93 4.18
C SER A 221 12.01 -11.39 4.19
N MET A 222 13.19 -10.83 3.98
CA MET A 222 13.42 -9.37 3.95
C MET A 222 12.41 -8.63 3.06
N GLY A 223 12.12 -9.16 1.87
CA GLY A 223 11.15 -8.57 0.95
C GLY A 223 9.68 -8.71 1.38
N GLN A 224 9.38 -9.61 2.33
CA GLN A 224 8.05 -9.81 2.89
C GLN A 224 7.82 -8.97 4.15
N MET A 225 8.88 -8.46 4.78
CA MET A 225 8.79 -7.61 5.96
C MET A 225 8.29 -6.21 5.57
N ARG A 226 6.97 -6.06 5.57
CA ARG A 226 6.28 -4.81 5.21
C ARG A 226 5.24 -4.46 6.25
N ILE A 227 5.27 -3.21 6.67
CA ILE A 227 4.20 -2.61 7.45
C ILE A 227 3.26 -1.96 6.45
N SER A 228 2.03 -2.47 6.39
CA SER A 228 0.96 -1.95 5.53
C SER A 228 -0.39 -2.15 6.22
N GLN A 229 -1.43 -1.61 5.61
CA GLN A 229 -2.80 -1.72 6.11
C GLN A 229 -3.20 -3.18 6.40
N PHE A 230 -3.76 -3.45 7.58
CA PHE A 230 -4.11 -4.80 8.04
C PHE A 230 -5.14 -5.52 7.17
N PHE A 231 -6.01 -4.77 6.52
CA PHE A 231 -7.09 -5.32 5.70
C PHE A 231 -6.68 -5.60 4.24
N SER A 232 -5.39 -5.44 3.90
CA SER A 232 -4.86 -5.85 2.60
C SER A 232 -4.58 -7.35 2.57
N VAL A 233 -4.68 -7.98 1.39
CA VAL A 233 -4.42 -9.42 1.21
C VAL A 233 -3.04 -9.84 1.71
N ASP A 234 -2.03 -9.00 1.48
CA ASP A 234 -0.64 -9.33 1.85
C ASP A 234 -0.46 -9.31 3.38
N THR A 235 -1.11 -8.39 4.08
CA THR A 235 -1.02 -8.25 5.54
C THR A 235 -1.91 -9.25 6.26
N ALA A 236 -3.08 -9.59 5.72
CA ALA A 236 -3.96 -10.59 6.28
C ALA A 236 -3.26 -11.94 6.50
N LYS A 237 -2.36 -12.31 5.57
CA LYS A 237 -1.55 -13.52 5.69
C LYS A 237 -0.53 -13.48 6.83
N SER A 238 0.02 -12.30 7.11
CA SER A 238 0.98 -12.11 8.19
C SER A 238 0.28 -11.88 9.54
N LEU A 239 -0.93 -11.34 9.55
CA LEU A 239 -1.69 -11.04 10.75
C LEU A 239 -1.82 -12.25 11.68
N VAL A 240 -2.13 -13.42 11.12
CA VAL A 240 -2.24 -14.68 11.86
C VAL A 240 -0.93 -15.06 12.55
N LYS A 241 0.19 -14.92 11.85
CA LYS A 241 1.52 -15.19 12.41
C LYS A 241 1.93 -14.18 13.47
N MET A 242 1.46 -12.94 13.33
CA MET A 242 1.76 -11.84 14.25
C MET A 242 0.86 -11.83 15.48
N CYS A 243 -0.21 -12.62 15.53
CA CYS A 243 -1.09 -12.69 16.70
C CYS A 243 -0.36 -13.18 17.96
N GLU A 244 0.68 -13.99 17.82
CA GLU A 244 1.53 -14.44 18.92
C GLU A 244 2.23 -13.26 19.63
N PHE A 245 2.67 -12.26 18.88
CA PHE A 245 3.35 -11.08 19.42
C PHE A 245 2.39 -9.94 19.79
N TYR A 246 1.20 -9.92 19.19
CA TYR A 246 0.22 -8.85 19.35
C TYR A 246 -1.20 -9.39 19.59
N PRO A 247 -1.42 -10.23 20.65
CA PRO A 247 -2.72 -10.88 20.87
C PRO A 247 -3.85 -9.85 21.10
N ASP A 248 -3.57 -8.78 21.85
CA ASP A 248 -4.57 -7.74 22.13
C ASP A 248 -4.96 -6.95 20.87
N LEU A 249 -4.00 -6.62 20.03
CA LEU A 249 -4.26 -5.95 18.76
C LEU A 249 -5.10 -6.86 17.86
N PHE A 250 -4.74 -8.14 17.78
CA PHE A 250 -5.48 -9.13 17.01
C PHE A 250 -6.93 -9.26 17.49
N ASN A 251 -7.13 -9.37 18.79
CA ASN A 251 -8.47 -9.44 19.39
C ASN A 251 -9.31 -8.19 19.09
N ARG A 252 -8.72 -7.00 19.15
CA ARG A 252 -9.40 -5.74 18.77
C ARG A 252 -9.74 -5.72 17.28
N ILE A 253 -8.84 -6.18 16.42
CA ILE A 253 -9.10 -6.29 14.97
C ILE A 253 -10.27 -7.25 14.71
N CYS A 254 -10.31 -8.42 15.38
CA CYS A 254 -11.42 -9.37 15.25
C CYS A 254 -12.74 -8.80 15.79
N LYS A 255 -12.71 -8.02 16.87
CA LYS A 255 -13.88 -7.31 17.39
C LYS A 255 -14.39 -6.24 16.42
N ARG A 256 -13.45 -5.53 15.77
CA ARG A 256 -13.75 -4.48 14.78
C ARG A 256 -14.24 -5.07 13.45
N GLU A 257 -13.64 -6.17 13.01
CA GLU A 257 -13.93 -6.90 11.76
C GLU A 257 -14.00 -8.41 12.04
N PRO A 258 -15.18 -8.95 12.38
CA PRO A 258 -15.33 -10.36 12.79
C PRO A 258 -14.81 -11.37 11.77
N ASN A 259 -14.86 -11.03 10.46
CA ASN A 259 -14.33 -11.87 9.40
C ASN A 259 -12.78 -12.04 9.45
N ALA A 260 -12.07 -11.21 10.19
CA ALA A 260 -10.63 -11.38 10.42
C ALA A 260 -10.35 -12.69 11.20
N TYR A 261 -11.23 -13.08 12.10
CA TYR A 261 -11.15 -14.36 12.83
C TYR A 261 -11.28 -15.56 11.88
N MET A 262 -12.17 -15.48 10.91
CA MET A 262 -12.31 -16.53 9.88
C MET A 262 -11.03 -16.67 9.06
N ALA A 263 -10.36 -15.56 8.72
CA ALA A 263 -9.08 -15.60 8.05
C ALA A 263 -8.02 -16.35 8.87
N MET A 264 -8.01 -16.18 10.19
CA MET A 264 -7.11 -16.92 11.07
C MET A 264 -7.36 -18.43 11.01
N LEU A 265 -8.62 -18.87 11.09
CA LEU A 265 -8.97 -20.29 11.10
C LEU A 265 -8.63 -21.00 9.80
N TYR A 266 -8.70 -20.29 8.67
CA TYR A 266 -8.56 -20.87 7.34
C TYR A 266 -7.30 -20.41 6.59
N PHE A 267 -6.36 -19.74 7.29
CA PHE A 267 -5.14 -19.19 6.70
C PHE A 267 -4.32 -20.21 5.91
N ASP A 268 -4.21 -21.43 6.42
CA ASP A 268 -3.43 -22.51 5.79
C ASP A 268 -4.25 -23.35 4.79
N THR A 269 -5.52 -23.03 4.59
CA THR A 269 -6.39 -23.74 3.66
C THR A 269 -6.24 -23.24 2.21
N GLU A 270 -6.79 -23.99 1.26
CA GLU A 270 -6.80 -23.63 -0.17
C GLU A 270 -7.49 -22.28 -0.45
N LEU A 271 -8.38 -21.81 0.44
CA LEU A 271 -9.03 -20.50 0.34
C LEU A 271 -8.02 -19.34 0.28
N TYR A 272 -6.90 -19.46 1.00
CA TYR A 272 -5.85 -18.44 1.07
C TYR A 272 -4.52 -18.87 0.43
N ARG A 273 -4.35 -20.15 0.10
CA ARG A 273 -3.17 -20.64 -0.64
C ARG A 273 -3.37 -20.47 -2.13
N ARG A 274 -2.45 -19.78 -2.81
CA ARG A 274 -2.33 -19.92 -4.27
C ARG A 274 -2.00 -21.38 -4.56
N LYS A 275 -2.85 -22.07 -5.33
CA LYS A 275 -2.55 -23.44 -5.83
C LYS A 275 -1.14 -23.45 -6.43
N LYS A 276 -0.28 -24.37 -5.94
CA LYS A 276 0.98 -24.67 -6.62
C LYS A 276 0.66 -24.99 -8.09
N ARG A 277 1.47 -24.46 -9.01
CA ARG A 277 1.36 -24.75 -10.44
C ARG A 277 1.47 -26.27 -10.62
N ASP A 278 0.34 -26.91 -10.89
CA ASP A 278 0.33 -28.31 -11.33
C ASP A 278 0.85 -28.41 -12.75
N LYS A 279 1.48 -29.56 -13.01
CA LYS A 279 2.04 -29.95 -14.31
C LYS A 279 0.96 -29.87 -15.39
N LYS A 280 1.37 -29.49 -16.63
CA LYS A 280 0.60 -29.37 -17.87
C LYS A 280 -0.92 -29.36 -17.66
N ASP A 281 -1.45 -28.15 -17.64
CA ASP A 281 -2.87 -27.90 -17.50
C ASP A 281 -3.47 -27.82 -18.91
N ASP A 282 -3.97 -28.94 -19.38
CA ASP A 282 -4.62 -29.07 -20.71
C ASP A 282 -6.09 -28.61 -20.69
N THR A 283 -6.50 -27.89 -19.62
CA THR A 283 -7.86 -27.40 -19.46
C THR A 283 -8.18 -26.32 -20.50
N ASP A 284 -9.28 -26.46 -21.20
CA ASP A 284 -9.84 -25.41 -22.06
C ASP A 284 -10.46 -24.31 -21.18
N TYR A 285 -9.65 -23.30 -20.85
CA TYR A 285 -10.10 -22.16 -20.06
C TYR A 285 -11.03 -21.23 -20.83
N LYS A 286 -10.98 -21.25 -22.18
CA LYS A 286 -11.94 -20.51 -22.99
C LYS A 286 -13.35 -21.03 -22.76
N ALA A 287 -13.55 -22.34 -22.88
CA ALA A 287 -14.85 -22.96 -22.60
C ALA A 287 -15.35 -22.63 -21.18
N LYS A 288 -14.48 -22.76 -20.15
CA LYS A 288 -14.84 -22.44 -18.75
C LYS A 288 -15.23 -20.99 -18.54
N VAL A 289 -14.58 -20.04 -19.20
CA VAL A 289 -14.94 -18.61 -19.10
C VAL A 289 -16.30 -18.35 -19.74
N PHE A 290 -16.58 -18.96 -20.89
CA PHE A 290 -17.90 -18.83 -21.55
C PHE A 290 -19.00 -19.52 -20.73
N GLU A 291 -18.73 -20.64 -20.08
CA GLU A 291 -19.65 -21.27 -19.14
C GLU A 291 -20.01 -20.31 -17.98
N LEU A 292 -19.01 -19.66 -17.38
CA LEU A 292 -19.24 -18.66 -16.33
C LEU A 292 -20.07 -17.47 -16.83
N PHE A 293 -19.91 -17.06 -18.08
CA PHE A 293 -20.71 -15.96 -18.66
C PHE A 293 -22.19 -16.30 -18.82
N ASN A 294 -22.54 -17.57 -18.80
CA ASN A 294 -23.93 -18.06 -18.82
C ASN A 294 -24.53 -18.20 -17.40
N GLN A 295 -23.75 -17.91 -16.34
CA GLN A 295 -24.15 -18.03 -14.93
C GLN A 295 -24.00 -16.67 -14.19
N PRO A 296 -24.66 -15.59 -14.61
CA PRO A 296 -24.48 -14.25 -14.01
C PRO A 296 -24.93 -14.19 -12.54
N GLU A 297 -25.82 -15.08 -12.11
CA GLU A 297 -26.33 -15.21 -10.75
C GLU A 297 -25.26 -15.58 -9.73
N ARG A 298 -24.15 -16.19 -10.17
CA ARG A 298 -23.01 -16.52 -9.30
C ARG A 298 -22.29 -15.28 -8.75
N PHE A 299 -22.45 -14.14 -9.39
CA PHE A 299 -21.76 -12.90 -9.05
C PHE A 299 -22.68 -12.01 -8.22
N THR A 300 -22.63 -12.18 -6.92
CA THR A 300 -23.61 -11.60 -5.98
C THR A 300 -23.21 -10.19 -5.52
N THR A 301 -21.91 -9.92 -5.31
CA THR A 301 -21.45 -8.61 -4.84
C THR A 301 -21.37 -7.57 -5.96
N GLN A 302 -21.41 -6.29 -5.60
CA GLN A 302 -21.31 -5.19 -6.58
C GLN A 302 -19.97 -5.26 -7.37
N THR A 303 -18.87 -5.57 -6.70
CA THR A 303 -17.55 -5.72 -7.32
C THR A 303 -17.50 -6.91 -8.26
N GLN A 304 -18.05 -8.06 -7.84
CA GLN A 304 -18.13 -9.24 -8.70
C GLN A 304 -18.97 -8.97 -9.95
N ARG A 305 -20.13 -8.33 -9.82
CA ARG A 305 -20.98 -7.95 -10.97
C ARG A 305 -20.28 -6.96 -11.90
N LYS A 306 -19.51 -6.02 -11.35
CA LYS A 306 -18.70 -5.11 -12.15
C LYS A 306 -17.61 -5.89 -12.89
N ASN A 307 -16.82 -6.72 -12.19
CA ASN A 307 -15.78 -7.55 -12.80
C ASN A 307 -16.36 -8.43 -13.92
N PHE A 308 -17.47 -9.11 -13.63
CA PHE A 308 -18.16 -9.94 -14.62
C PHE A 308 -18.48 -9.15 -15.91
N ARG A 309 -19.08 -7.97 -15.80
CA ARG A 309 -19.41 -7.12 -16.96
C ARG A 309 -18.17 -6.70 -17.74
N ASP A 310 -17.13 -6.26 -17.02
CA ASP A 310 -15.91 -5.74 -17.62
C ASP A 310 -15.13 -6.86 -18.33
N TYR A 311 -14.95 -8.03 -17.69
CA TYR A 311 -14.32 -9.19 -18.30
C TYR A 311 -15.14 -9.76 -19.47
N LYS A 312 -16.47 -9.84 -19.33
CA LYS A 312 -17.34 -10.29 -20.42
C LYS A 312 -17.21 -9.38 -21.64
N ARG A 313 -17.26 -8.07 -21.43
CA ARG A 313 -17.08 -7.08 -22.51
C ARG A 313 -15.69 -7.23 -23.16
N PHE A 314 -14.64 -7.37 -22.36
CA PHE A 314 -13.28 -7.55 -22.86
C PHE A 314 -13.14 -8.80 -23.72
N VAL A 315 -13.64 -9.93 -23.24
CA VAL A 315 -13.59 -11.21 -23.98
C VAL A 315 -14.40 -11.12 -25.27
N MET A 316 -15.61 -10.57 -25.23
CA MET A 316 -16.45 -10.45 -26.44
C MET A 316 -15.80 -9.59 -27.51
N LEU A 317 -15.10 -8.51 -27.13
CA LEU A 317 -14.43 -7.62 -28.08
C LEU A 317 -13.10 -8.20 -28.63
N HIS A 318 -12.44 -9.07 -27.86
CA HIS A 318 -11.04 -9.44 -28.14
C HIS A 318 -10.78 -10.96 -28.17
N SER A 319 -11.82 -11.79 -28.24
CA SER A 319 -11.73 -13.26 -28.14
C SER A 319 -10.70 -13.90 -29.09
N GLN A 320 -10.50 -13.34 -30.27
CA GLN A 320 -9.52 -13.83 -31.24
C GLN A 320 -8.05 -13.58 -30.85
N ARG A 321 -7.80 -12.66 -29.92
CA ARG A 321 -6.44 -12.27 -29.49
C ARG A 321 -6.07 -12.85 -28.12
N ILE A 322 -7.01 -13.49 -27.45
CA ILE A 322 -6.84 -14.04 -26.11
C ILE A 322 -6.38 -15.48 -26.22
N ASP A 323 -5.18 -15.78 -25.74
CA ASP A 323 -4.66 -17.15 -25.65
C ASP A 323 -5.24 -17.91 -24.43
N ASN A 324 -5.09 -19.23 -24.39
CA ASN A 324 -5.62 -20.06 -23.30
C ASN A 324 -5.02 -19.70 -21.94
N LYS A 325 -3.78 -19.17 -21.89
CA LYS A 325 -3.15 -18.69 -20.67
C LYS A 325 -3.84 -17.43 -20.14
N SER A 326 -4.20 -16.51 -21.00
CA SER A 326 -4.96 -15.31 -20.67
C SER A 326 -6.40 -15.66 -20.27
N TYR A 327 -7.03 -16.65 -20.92
CA TYR A 327 -8.33 -17.19 -20.48
C TYR A 327 -8.26 -17.81 -19.09
N LYS A 328 -7.17 -18.53 -18.74
CA LYS A 328 -6.93 -19.03 -17.38
C LYS A 328 -6.90 -17.89 -16.37
N THR A 329 -6.20 -16.81 -16.70
CA THR A 329 -6.12 -15.61 -15.85
C THR A 329 -7.49 -14.96 -15.65
N ILE A 330 -8.28 -14.85 -16.74
CA ILE A 330 -9.67 -14.33 -16.67
C ILE A 330 -10.55 -15.23 -15.79
N TYR A 331 -10.48 -16.55 -15.99
CA TYR A 331 -11.22 -17.52 -15.19
C TYR A 331 -10.91 -17.38 -13.69
N GLN A 332 -9.63 -17.32 -13.35
CA GLN A 332 -9.17 -17.17 -11.97
C GLN A 332 -9.61 -15.85 -11.37
N ALA A 333 -9.59 -14.76 -12.14
CA ALA A 333 -10.04 -13.45 -11.69
C ALA A 333 -11.57 -13.39 -11.46
N LEU A 334 -12.33 -14.08 -12.30
CA LEU A 334 -13.79 -14.18 -12.12
C LEU A 334 -14.18 -14.99 -10.89
N ILE A 335 -13.49 -16.11 -10.62
CA ILE A 335 -13.78 -16.97 -9.47
C ILE A 335 -13.19 -16.40 -8.18
N GLY A 336 -11.93 -15.98 -8.21
CA GLY A 336 -11.20 -15.50 -7.03
C GLY A 336 -11.41 -14.01 -6.72
N GLY A 337 -12.12 -13.29 -7.61
CA GLY A 337 -12.29 -11.85 -7.56
C GLY A 337 -11.07 -11.06 -8.05
N ASP A 338 -11.33 -9.85 -8.57
CA ASP A 338 -10.31 -8.85 -8.92
C ASP A 338 -10.76 -7.47 -8.40
N PRO A 339 -10.81 -7.28 -7.08
CA PRO A 339 -11.45 -6.12 -6.46
C PRO A 339 -10.77 -4.79 -6.83
N LYS A 340 -9.47 -4.82 -7.15
CA LYS A 340 -8.69 -3.64 -7.57
C LYS A 340 -8.51 -3.53 -9.08
N HIS A 341 -9.14 -4.40 -9.87
CA HIS A 341 -8.97 -4.48 -11.33
C HIS A 341 -7.51 -4.60 -11.80
N ARG A 342 -6.63 -5.16 -10.98
CA ARG A 342 -5.20 -5.31 -11.30
C ARG A 342 -5.00 -6.35 -12.39
N THR A 343 -5.69 -7.48 -12.27
CA THR A 343 -5.64 -8.56 -13.26
C THR A 343 -6.22 -8.09 -14.59
N TYR A 344 -7.33 -7.36 -14.56
CA TYR A 344 -7.95 -6.78 -15.75
C TYR A 344 -7.00 -5.82 -16.49
N ARG A 345 -6.31 -4.92 -15.76
CA ARG A 345 -5.33 -4.00 -16.36
C ARG A 345 -4.12 -4.73 -16.93
N SER A 346 -3.62 -5.74 -16.22
CA SER A 346 -2.50 -6.58 -16.69
C SER A 346 -2.85 -7.33 -17.98
N LEU A 347 -4.08 -7.84 -18.09
CA LEU A 347 -4.57 -8.49 -19.32
C LEU A 347 -4.57 -7.54 -20.52
N PHE A 348 -4.95 -6.29 -20.33
CA PHE A 348 -4.89 -5.28 -21.38
C PHE A 348 -3.47 -5.13 -21.93
N THR A 349 -2.48 -5.07 -21.04
CA THR A 349 -1.06 -5.00 -21.41
C THR A 349 -0.58 -6.29 -22.08
N GLN A 350 -1.01 -7.46 -21.61
CA GLN A 350 -0.63 -8.75 -22.18
C GLN A 350 -1.19 -8.95 -23.58
N VAL A 351 -2.45 -8.58 -23.82
CA VAL A 351 -3.15 -8.79 -25.10
C VAL A 351 -2.77 -7.74 -26.13
N PHE A 352 -2.47 -6.50 -25.71
CA PHE A 352 -2.19 -5.37 -26.62
C PHE A 352 -0.76 -4.81 -26.51
N GLY A 353 -0.02 -5.08 -25.42
CA GLY A 353 1.33 -4.57 -25.18
C GLY A 353 2.48 -5.35 -25.80
N GLY A 354 2.21 -6.44 -26.46
CA GLY A 354 3.20 -7.31 -27.06
C GLY A 354 3.43 -7.06 -28.53
N LYS A 355 3.86 -5.84 -28.92
CA LYS A 355 4.64 -5.54 -30.14
C LYS A 355 5.03 -4.05 -30.13
N LYS A 356 6.20 -3.79 -29.62
CA LYS A 356 7.08 -2.73 -30.12
C LYS A 356 8.38 -3.37 -30.51
#